data_a6fc264c51ab19c969e9a170141236db
#
_entry.id   a6fc264c51ab19c969e9a170141236db
#
_cell.length_a   1.000
_cell.length_b   1.000
_cell.length_c   1.000
_cell.angle_alpha   90.00
_cell.angle_beta   90.00
_cell.angle_gamma   90.00
#
_symmetry.space_group_name_H-M   'P 1'
#
loop_
_entity.id
_entity.type
_entity.pdbx_description
1 polymer ?
#
loop_
_entity_poly.entity_id
_entity_poly.type
_entity_poly.pdbx_seq_one_letter_code
_entity_poly.pdbx_strand_id
1 'polypeptide(L)'
;MEDFKVIDDNMHFLPTDLFTNEKVLNGFLYSAPITFGIKTYVTKTPDGKHDQVVVATEDGQEILNYVEGDYTLEAKIQAMDEVGVDIAMLRMPVWQEWLPLEICKIVN
;
A
#
# COMPACT_ATOMS: atom_id res chain seq x y z
N MET A 1 -20.15 -7.27 -31.74
CA MET A 1 -19.32 -7.30 -30.52
C MET A 1 -20.13 -6.80 -29.35
N GLU A 2 -20.10 -7.53 -28.28
CA GLU A 2 -20.82 -7.13 -27.08
C GLU A 2 -20.06 -6.07 -26.31
N ASP A 3 -20.78 -5.04 -25.87
CA ASP A 3 -20.25 -4.04 -24.94
C ASP A 3 -20.41 -4.55 -23.53
N PHE A 4 -19.33 -5.02 -22.94
CA PHE A 4 -19.32 -5.35 -21.53
C PHE A 4 -18.18 -4.62 -20.83
N LYS A 5 -18.34 -4.40 -19.55
CA LYS A 5 -17.35 -3.75 -18.71
C LYS A 5 -16.60 -4.78 -17.90
N VAL A 6 -15.29 -4.57 -17.79
CA VAL A 6 -14.43 -5.36 -16.90
C VAL A 6 -14.36 -4.67 -15.56
N ILE A 7 -14.72 -5.39 -14.51
CA ILE A 7 -14.74 -4.87 -13.13
C ILE A 7 -13.73 -5.63 -12.30
N ASP A 8 -12.82 -4.89 -11.66
CA ASP A 8 -11.93 -5.42 -10.62
C ASP A 8 -12.55 -5.08 -9.27
N ASP A 9 -12.95 -6.08 -8.52
CA ASP A 9 -13.64 -5.91 -7.23
C ASP A 9 -12.69 -5.90 -6.03
N ASN A 10 -11.38 -5.95 -6.25
CA ASN A 10 -10.41 -6.03 -5.17
C ASN A 10 -9.07 -5.36 -5.54
N MET A 11 -9.14 -4.13 -6.03
CA MET A 11 -7.93 -3.34 -6.28
C MET A 11 -7.46 -2.69 -4.98
N HIS A 12 -6.23 -2.96 -4.57
CA HIS A 12 -5.69 -2.40 -3.33
C HIS A 12 -5.39 -0.91 -3.47
N PHE A 13 -5.73 -0.16 -2.45
CA PHE A 13 -5.49 1.27 -2.34
C PHE A 13 -4.71 1.55 -1.05
N LEU A 14 -3.70 2.39 -1.14
CA LEU A 14 -2.96 2.89 0.02
C LEU A 14 -3.02 4.41 0.03
N PRO A 15 -3.31 5.03 1.17
CA PRO A 15 -3.23 6.48 1.26
C PRO A 15 -1.79 6.93 1.10
N THR A 16 -1.59 8.02 0.40
CA THR A 16 -0.26 8.63 0.24
C THR A 16 0.34 9.05 1.58
N ASP A 17 -0.50 9.24 2.58
CA ASP A 17 -0.06 9.55 3.96
C ASP A 17 0.97 8.56 4.49
N LEU A 18 0.98 7.32 4.02
CA LEU A 18 1.99 6.34 4.43
C LEU A 18 3.41 6.84 4.14
N PHE A 19 3.59 7.62 3.07
CA PHE A 19 4.90 8.13 2.66
C PHE A 19 5.11 9.61 2.99
N THR A 20 4.04 10.37 3.21
CA THR A 20 4.11 11.83 3.38
C THR A 20 3.88 12.30 4.81
N ASN A 21 3.35 11.46 5.67
CA ASN A 21 3.05 11.79 7.06
C ASN A 21 3.82 10.87 8.01
N GLU A 22 4.76 11.45 8.76
CA GLU A 22 5.62 10.69 9.68
C GLU A 22 4.85 9.91 10.73
N LYS A 23 3.74 10.46 11.22
CA LYS A 23 2.93 9.78 12.24
C LYS A 23 2.30 8.52 11.68
N VAL A 24 1.82 8.56 10.44
CA VAL A 24 1.24 7.41 9.76
C VAL A 24 2.30 6.36 9.50
N LEU A 25 3.44 6.76 8.94
CA LEU A 25 4.56 5.86 8.68
C LEU A 25 5.04 5.18 9.97
N ASN A 26 5.29 5.96 11.01
CA ASN A 26 5.78 5.42 12.29
C ASN A 26 4.75 4.51 12.96
N GLY A 27 3.46 4.85 12.86
CA GLY A 27 2.38 3.99 13.33
C GLY A 27 2.38 2.64 12.63
N PHE A 28 2.56 2.64 11.33
CA PHE A 28 2.66 1.41 10.54
C PHE A 28 3.90 0.59 10.92
N LEU A 29 5.06 1.24 10.96
CA LEU A 29 6.33 0.57 11.31
C LEU A 29 6.31 -0.05 12.70
N TYR A 30 5.59 0.56 13.62
CA TYR A 30 5.41 0.03 14.97
C TYR A 30 4.43 -1.14 15.02
N SER A 31 3.31 -1.02 14.33
CA SER A 31 2.17 -1.94 14.49
C SER A 31 2.32 -3.23 13.69
N ALA A 32 2.95 -3.18 12.51
CA ALA A 32 3.10 -4.37 11.66
C ALA A 32 3.92 -5.48 12.32
N PRO A 33 5.09 -5.19 12.96
CA PRO A 33 5.84 -6.23 13.67
C PRO A 33 5.07 -6.89 14.81
N ILE A 34 4.26 -6.10 15.54
CA ILE A 34 3.44 -6.63 16.63
C ILE A 34 2.42 -7.62 16.08
N THR A 35 1.82 -7.31 14.95
CA THR A 35 0.77 -8.14 14.33
C THR A 35 1.34 -9.43 13.73
N PHE A 36 2.49 -9.34 13.05
CA PHE A 36 3.06 -10.46 12.31
C PHE A 36 4.29 -11.11 12.96
N GLY A 37 4.88 -10.47 13.97
CA GLY A 37 6.14 -10.93 14.57
C GLY A 37 7.32 -10.85 13.61
N ILE A 38 7.38 -9.80 12.80
CA ILE A 38 8.32 -9.66 11.69
C ILE A 38 9.00 -8.28 11.71
N LYS A 39 9.87 -8.04 10.75
CA LYS A 39 10.56 -6.76 10.59
C LYS A 39 9.83 -5.85 9.61
N THR A 40 9.81 -4.57 9.91
CA THR A 40 9.28 -3.56 9.01
C THR A 40 10.27 -2.40 8.94
N TYR A 41 10.61 -1.98 7.72
CA TYR A 41 11.61 -0.92 7.54
C TYR A 41 11.34 -0.15 6.26
N VAL A 42 11.93 1.04 6.17
CA VAL A 42 11.91 1.87 4.96
C VAL A 42 13.25 1.74 4.26
N THR A 43 13.22 1.59 2.95
CA THR A 43 14.42 1.59 2.11
C THR A 43 14.12 2.32 0.81
N LYS A 44 15.10 2.38 -0.09
CA LYS A 44 14.92 2.96 -1.42
C LYS A 44 14.70 1.86 -2.44
N THR A 45 14.00 2.19 -3.53
CA THR A 45 13.94 1.33 -4.71
C THR A 45 15.36 1.14 -5.29
N PRO A 46 15.61 0.08 -6.09
CA PRO A 46 16.93 -0.15 -6.67
C PRO A 46 17.49 1.02 -7.48
N ASP A 47 16.63 1.82 -8.11
CA ASP A 47 17.04 3.02 -8.84
C ASP A 47 17.29 4.24 -7.93
N GLY A 48 16.99 4.13 -6.63
CA GLY A 48 17.20 5.19 -5.65
C GLY A 48 16.20 6.35 -5.70
N LYS A 49 15.16 6.25 -6.54
CA LYS A 49 14.25 7.38 -6.80
C LYS A 49 13.05 7.44 -5.89
N HIS A 50 12.63 6.32 -5.32
CA HIS A 50 11.41 6.22 -4.51
C HIS A 50 11.69 5.54 -3.19
N ASP A 51 10.91 5.92 -2.18
CA ASP A 51 10.89 5.20 -0.91
C ASP A 51 10.00 3.96 -1.03
N GLN A 52 10.34 2.93 -0.28
CA GLN A 52 9.48 1.77 -0.16
C GLN A 52 9.45 1.29 1.29
N VAL A 53 8.27 0.83 1.71
CA VAL A 53 8.06 0.22 3.02
C VAL A 53 8.04 -1.29 2.84
N VAL A 54 8.95 -1.96 3.52
CA VAL A 54 9.12 -3.41 3.40
C VAL A 54 8.70 -4.08 4.70
N VAL A 55 7.91 -5.14 4.56
CA VAL A 55 7.55 -6.05 5.64
C VAL A 55 8.21 -7.38 5.33
N ALA A 56 9.08 -7.85 6.23
CA ALA A 56 9.92 -9.01 5.99
C ALA A 56 9.97 -9.95 7.20
N THR A 57 10.36 -11.19 6.97
CA THR A 57 10.66 -12.14 8.03
C THR A 57 11.95 -11.77 8.74
N GLU A 58 12.22 -12.37 9.90
CA GLU A 58 13.44 -12.12 10.65
C GLU A 58 14.71 -12.44 9.87
N ASP A 59 14.66 -13.43 8.98
CA ASP A 59 15.78 -13.82 8.13
C ASP A 59 15.90 -12.97 6.86
N GLY A 60 15.03 -11.96 6.68
CA GLY A 60 15.14 -10.99 5.61
C GLY A 60 14.31 -11.29 4.37
N GLN A 61 13.47 -12.32 4.37
CA GLN A 61 12.58 -12.61 3.25
C GLN A 61 11.43 -11.59 3.22
N GLU A 62 11.28 -10.88 2.11
CA GLU A 62 10.20 -9.91 1.92
C GLU A 62 8.85 -10.63 1.80
N ILE A 63 7.88 -10.14 2.58
CA ILE A 63 6.49 -10.59 2.52
C ILE A 63 5.66 -9.58 1.75
N LEU A 64 5.80 -8.30 2.08
CA LEU A 64 5.09 -7.20 1.45
C LEU A 64 6.06 -6.08 1.13
N ASN A 65 5.78 -5.35 0.06
CA ASN A 65 6.60 -4.23 -0.36
C ASN A 65 5.69 -3.16 -0.95
N TYR A 66 5.63 -2.00 -0.31
CA TYR A 66 4.83 -0.87 -0.76
C TYR A 66 5.74 0.22 -1.28
N VAL A 67 5.71 0.46 -2.58
CA VAL A 67 6.54 1.47 -3.25
C VAL A 67 5.78 2.79 -3.36
N GLU A 68 6.45 3.87 -2.99
CA GLU A 68 5.91 5.22 -3.16
C GLU A 68 5.52 5.48 -4.61
N GLY A 69 4.32 5.98 -4.82
CA GLY A 69 3.80 6.32 -6.14
C GLY A 69 2.98 5.21 -6.80
N ASP A 70 3.21 3.93 -6.46
CA ASP A 70 2.48 2.82 -7.09
C ASP A 70 1.00 2.77 -6.71
N TYR A 71 0.65 3.38 -5.60
CA TYR A 71 -0.71 3.35 -5.05
C TYR A 71 -1.44 4.67 -5.17
N THR A 72 -0.91 5.63 -5.93
CA THR A 72 -1.62 6.87 -6.22
C THR A 72 -2.81 6.60 -7.12
N LEU A 73 -3.79 7.50 -7.12
CA LEU A 73 -4.96 7.38 -7.98
C LEU A 73 -4.55 7.34 -9.46
N GLU A 74 -3.60 8.18 -9.85
CA GLU A 74 -3.08 8.25 -11.22
C GLU A 74 -2.44 6.93 -11.65
N ALA A 75 -1.62 6.34 -10.79
CA ALA A 75 -1.00 5.05 -11.06
C ALA A 75 -2.03 3.94 -11.22
N LYS A 76 -3.08 3.95 -10.41
CA LYS A 76 -4.18 2.98 -10.51
C LYS A 76 -4.95 3.13 -11.80
N ILE A 77 -5.26 4.36 -12.22
CA ILE A 77 -5.94 4.62 -13.48
C ILE A 77 -5.09 4.13 -14.65
N GLN A 78 -3.80 4.43 -14.64
CA GLN A 78 -2.87 3.97 -15.68
C GLN A 78 -2.83 2.44 -15.75
N ALA A 79 -2.74 1.75 -14.62
CA ALA A 79 -2.74 0.30 -14.58
C ALA A 79 -4.05 -0.29 -15.12
N MET A 80 -5.19 0.32 -14.80
CA MET A 80 -6.49 -0.08 -15.33
C MET A 80 -6.53 0.03 -16.85
N ASP A 81 -6.03 1.14 -17.40
CA ASP A 81 -6.00 1.36 -18.84
C ASP A 81 -5.12 0.32 -19.55
N GLU A 82 -3.99 -0.02 -18.97
CA GLU A 82 -3.03 -0.99 -19.53
C GLU A 82 -3.60 -2.41 -19.61
N VAL A 83 -4.42 -2.80 -18.63
CA VAL A 83 -4.98 -4.17 -18.57
C VAL A 83 -6.44 -4.25 -19.00
N GLY A 84 -7.07 -3.13 -19.35
CA GLY A 84 -8.43 -3.10 -19.85
C GLY A 84 -9.52 -3.20 -18.78
N VAL A 85 -9.25 -2.75 -17.55
CA VAL A 85 -10.23 -2.69 -16.48
C VAL A 85 -11.00 -1.38 -16.59
N ASP A 86 -12.32 -1.45 -16.64
CA ASP A 86 -13.20 -0.27 -16.77
C ASP A 86 -13.58 0.32 -15.41
N ILE A 87 -13.82 -0.53 -14.43
CA ILE A 87 -14.26 -0.13 -13.09
C ILE A 87 -13.45 -0.89 -12.06
N ALA A 88 -12.91 -0.18 -11.07
CA ALA A 88 -12.22 -0.81 -9.95
C ALA A 88 -12.89 -0.42 -8.62
N MET A 89 -13.07 -1.40 -7.76
CA MET A 89 -13.48 -1.17 -6.37
C MET A 89 -12.24 -1.14 -5.51
N LEU A 90 -11.92 0.03 -4.97
CA LEU A 90 -10.71 0.23 -4.18
C LEU A 90 -10.90 -0.29 -2.76
N ARG A 91 -9.92 -1.04 -2.29
CA ARG A 91 -9.89 -1.55 -0.93
C ARG A 91 -8.55 -1.23 -0.29
N MET A 92 -8.59 -0.70 0.92
CA MET A 92 -7.38 -0.54 1.71
C MET A 92 -6.95 -1.91 2.23
N PRO A 93 -5.65 -2.26 2.12
CA PRO A 93 -5.15 -3.50 2.73
C PRO A 93 -5.43 -3.53 4.23
N VAL A 94 -5.48 -4.74 4.79
CA VAL A 94 -5.87 -4.96 6.20
C VAL A 94 -4.96 -4.27 7.22
N TRP A 95 -3.77 -3.79 6.83
CA TRP A 95 -2.83 -3.16 7.77
C TRP A 95 -3.42 -1.96 8.51
N GLN A 96 -4.45 -1.32 7.96
CA GLN A 96 -5.13 -0.22 8.66
C GLN A 96 -5.73 -0.66 10.00
N GLU A 97 -6.08 -1.93 10.12
CA GLU A 97 -6.64 -2.49 11.35
C GLU A 97 -5.61 -2.58 12.47
N TRP A 98 -4.33 -2.51 12.13
CA TRP A 98 -3.23 -2.57 13.09
C TRP A 98 -2.83 -1.20 13.62
N LEU A 99 -3.26 -0.13 12.98
CA LEU A 99 -2.86 1.21 13.34
C LEU A 99 -3.58 1.66 14.62
N PRO A 100 -2.89 2.43 15.48
CA PRO A 100 -3.56 3.10 16.60
C PRO A 100 -4.70 4.00 16.10
N LEU A 101 -5.71 4.16 16.93
CA LEU A 101 -6.91 4.91 16.56
C LEU A 101 -6.60 6.34 16.09
N GLU A 102 -5.66 7.03 16.75
CA GLU A 102 -5.26 8.37 16.36
C GLU A 102 -4.70 8.42 14.94
N ILE A 103 -3.98 7.37 14.56
CA ILE A 103 -3.41 7.27 13.21
C ILE A 103 -4.51 6.94 12.20
N CYS A 104 -5.44 6.07 12.54
CA CYS A 104 -6.57 5.77 11.66
C CYS A 104 -7.39 7.01 11.32
N LYS A 105 -7.52 7.95 12.24
CA LYS A 105 -8.23 9.21 12.00
C LYS A 105 -7.54 10.10 10.97
N ILE A 106 -6.22 9.98 10.82
CA ILE A 106 -5.47 10.74 9.82
C ILE A 106 -5.71 10.18 8.42
N VAL A 107 -5.73 8.85 8.27
CA VAL A 107 -5.83 8.19 6.94
C VAL A 107 -7.27 8.06 6.45
N ASN A 108 -8.24 8.20 7.30
CA ASN A 108 -9.65 8.21 6.93
C ASN A 108 -10.13 9.64 6.67
#